data_e32956cce7290431e8cfa3476bb074cc
#
_entry.id   e32956cce7290431e8cfa3476bb074cc
#
_cell.length_a   1.000
_cell.length_b   1.000
_cell.length_c   1.000
_cell.angle_alpha   90.00
_cell.angle_beta   90.00
_cell.angle_gamma   90.00
#
_symmetry.space_group_name_H-M   'P 1'
#
loop_
_entity.id
_entity.type
_entity.pdbx_description
1 polymer ?
#
loop_
_entity_poly.entity_id
_entity_poly.type
_entity_poly.pdbx_seq_one_letter_code
_entity_poly.pdbx_strand_id
1 'polypeptide(L)'
;MLAPTPEQYRRLNEMAQAWKRRHGAALEATPGRNSQLDVDALCFQVFPDAGETSTASDYLVGALISPVSLSLVLFPVVASDASPVEGERRAFVLPSGRYPFVAETLDDGIWLWRCDLLDDLTDLETREEGSRLAQRLMDRVMQPDDAS
;
A
#
# COMPACT_ATOMS: atom_id res chain seq x y z
N MET A 1 11.03 -4.00 14.34
CA MET A 1 9.98 -3.81 13.37
C MET A 1 8.65 -4.16 14.02
N LEU A 2 7.70 -3.24 13.97
CA LEU A 2 6.46 -3.41 14.71
C LEU A 2 5.34 -3.87 13.77
N ALA A 3 4.71 -4.97 14.15
CA ALA A 3 3.55 -5.45 13.43
C ALA A 3 2.32 -4.64 13.81
N PRO A 4 1.33 -4.54 12.90
CA PRO A 4 0.08 -3.86 13.24
C PRO A 4 -0.65 -4.58 14.38
N THR A 5 -1.42 -3.80 15.13
CA THR A 5 -2.32 -4.35 16.15
C THR A 5 -3.53 -5.00 15.49
N PRO A 6 -4.31 -5.84 16.21
CA PRO A 6 -5.53 -6.39 15.64
C PRO A 6 -6.50 -5.32 15.14
N GLU A 7 -6.60 -4.19 15.85
CA GLU A 7 -7.45 -3.08 15.42
C GLU A 7 -6.93 -2.48 14.10
N GLN A 8 -5.63 -2.35 13.97
CA GLN A 8 -5.02 -1.85 12.74
C GLN A 8 -5.23 -2.81 11.59
N TYR A 9 -5.12 -4.12 11.82
CA TYR A 9 -5.42 -5.10 10.78
C TYR A 9 -6.88 -5.01 10.33
N ARG A 10 -7.79 -4.78 11.25
CA ARG A 10 -9.20 -4.60 10.90
C ARG A 10 -9.36 -3.39 9.98
N ARG A 11 -8.71 -2.28 10.32
CA ARG A 11 -8.77 -1.08 9.49
C ARG A 11 -8.13 -1.28 8.13
N LEU A 12 -7.04 -2.03 8.06
CA LEU A 12 -6.40 -2.36 6.78
C LEU A 12 -7.33 -3.18 5.90
N ASN A 13 -8.05 -4.13 6.49
CA ASN A 13 -9.01 -4.91 5.73
C ASN A 13 -10.16 -4.03 5.23
N GLU A 14 -10.63 -3.12 6.05
CA GLU A 14 -11.66 -2.16 5.63
C GLU A 14 -11.16 -1.30 4.46
N MET A 15 -9.92 -0.85 4.54
CA MET A 15 -9.31 -0.06 3.47
C MET A 15 -9.24 -0.86 2.17
N ALA A 16 -8.81 -2.12 2.23
CA ALA A 16 -8.71 -2.96 1.05
C ALA A 16 -10.08 -3.18 0.42
N GLN A 17 -11.11 -3.39 1.24
CA GLN A 17 -12.48 -3.56 0.72
C GLN A 17 -13.01 -2.27 0.12
N ALA A 18 -12.72 -1.12 0.73
CA ALA A 18 -13.13 0.17 0.19
C ALA A 18 -12.46 0.45 -1.15
N TRP A 19 -11.18 0.12 -1.25
CA TRP A 19 -10.44 0.29 -2.50
C TRP A 19 -11.03 -0.60 -3.59
N LYS A 20 -11.36 -1.84 -3.25
CA LYS A 20 -11.96 -2.78 -4.18
C LYS A 20 -13.31 -2.27 -4.68
N ARG A 21 -14.13 -1.71 -3.78
CA ARG A 21 -15.43 -1.14 -4.19
C ARG A 21 -15.24 0.03 -5.15
N ARG A 22 -14.30 0.90 -4.86
CA ARG A 22 -14.07 2.09 -5.68
C ARG A 22 -13.56 1.73 -7.07
N HIS A 23 -12.68 0.74 -7.16
CA HIS A 23 -12.01 0.39 -8.41
C HIS A 23 -12.58 -0.85 -9.10
N GLY A 24 -13.57 -1.51 -8.52
CA GLY A 24 -14.02 -2.80 -8.98
C GLY A 24 -14.45 -2.82 -10.44
N ALA A 25 -15.25 -1.85 -10.88
CA ALA A 25 -15.71 -1.80 -12.26
C ALA A 25 -14.55 -1.61 -13.23
N ALA A 26 -13.60 -0.75 -12.87
CA ALA A 26 -12.41 -0.51 -13.71
C ALA A 26 -11.54 -1.77 -13.77
N LEU A 27 -11.41 -2.49 -12.65
CA LEU A 27 -10.65 -3.74 -12.63
C LEU A 27 -11.26 -4.78 -13.56
N GLU A 28 -12.57 -4.95 -13.51
CA GLU A 28 -13.24 -5.90 -14.37
C GLU A 28 -13.15 -5.54 -15.85
N ALA A 29 -13.07 -4.26 -16.16
CA ALA A 29 -12.98 -3.77 -17.53
C ALA A 29 -11.56 -3.76 -18.07
N THR A 30 -10.55 -4.01 -17.24
CA THR A 30 -9.15 -3.91 -17.64
C THR A 30 -8.73 -5.18 -18.40
N PRO A 31 -8.31 -5.07 -19.67
CA PRO A 31 -7.71 -6.21 -20.36
C PRO A 31 -6.39 -6.59 -19.66
N GLY A 32 -6.13 -7.88 -19.61
CA GLY A 32 -4.90 -8.36 -19.01
C GLY A 32 -4.93 -8.42 -17.49
N ARG A 33 -6.10 -8.20 -16.87
CA ARG A 33 -6.20 -8.40 -15.44
C ARG A 33 -5.95 -9.87 -15.10
N ASN A 34 -5.37 -10.09 -13.93
CA ASN A 34 -5.08 -11.44 -13.46
C ASN A 34 -6.22 -11.92 -12.57
N SER A 35 -7.07 -12.81 -13.10
CA SER A 35 -8.24 -13.29 -12.37
C SER A 35 -7.90 -14.21 -11.19
N GLN A 36 -6.65 -14.62 -11.07
CA GLN A 36 -6.20 -15.41 -9.92
C GLN A 36 -5.94 -14.54 -8.70
N LEU A 37 -5.87 -13.24 -8.89
CA LEU A 37 -5.56 -12.29 -7.81
C LEU A 37 -6.81 -11.56 -7.38
N ASP A 38 -6.79 -11.10 -6.12
CA ASP A 38 -7.85 -10.24 -5.59
C ASP A 38 -7.18 -9.06 -4.88
N VAL A 39 -7.97 -8.10 -4.48
CA VAL A 39 -7.46 -6.94 -3.73
C VAL A 39 -7.15 -7.39 -2.31
N ASP A 40 -5.93 -7.13 -1.87
CA ASP A 40 -5.50 -7.52 -0.53
C ASP A 40 -4.42 -6.58 -0.02
N ALA A 41 -4.42 -6.36 1.28
CA ALA A 41 -3.41 -5.57 1.97
C ALA A 41 -2.42 -6.54 2.62
N LEU A 42 -1.16 -6.46 2.21
CA LEU A 42 -0.14 -7.43 2.58
C LEU A 42 1.07 -6.77 3.21
N CYS A 43 1.68 -7.47 4.17
CA CYS A 43 3.01 -7.12 4.69
C CYS A 43 3.06 -5.73 5.33
N PHE A 44 1.98 -5.29 5.97
CA PHE A 44 1.95 -3.99 6.60
C PHE A 44 2.70 -4.00 7.93
N GLN A 45 3.35 -2.88 8.20
CA GLN A 45 4.11 -2.69 9.42
C GLN A 45 4.09 -1.21 9.77
N VAL A 46 4.44 -0.89 11.02
CA VAL A 46 4.52 0.51 11.44
C VAL A 46 5.63 1.19 10.65
N PHE A 47 5.32 2.36 10.08
CA PHE A 47 6.28 3.12 9.30
C PHE A 47 7.47 3.49 10.18
N PRO A 48 8.69 3.13 9.76
CA PRO A 48 9.86 3.40 10.59
C PRO A 48 10.06 4.88 10.80
N ASP A 49 10.37 5.26 12.04
CA ASP A 49 10.63 6.65 12.37
C ASP A 49 11.92 7.08 11.68
N ALA A 50 11.82 8.09 10.83
CA ALA A 50 12.99 8.66 10.16
C ALA A 50 13.79 9.58 11.08
N GLY A 51 13.34 9.77 12.29
CA GLY A 51 14.09 10.53 13.30
C GLY A 51 13.96 12.03 13.23
N GLU A 52 13.30 12.55 12.23
CA GLU A 52 13.26 14.00 12.04
C GLU A 52 12.00 14.64 12.60
N THR A 53 10.88 13.94 12.58
CA THR A 53 9.63 14.49 13.05
C THR A 53 8.85 13.42 13.77
N SER A 54 8.05 13.82 14.71
CA SER A 54 7.24 12.90 15.48
C SER A 54 6.07 12.30 14.69
N THR A 55 5.86 12.72 13.46
CA THR A 55 4.74 12.23 12.66
C THR A 55 5.08 10.98 11.86
N ALA A 56 6.33 10.54 11.87
CA ALA A 56 6.75 9.40 11.07
C ALA A 56 6.05 8.10 11.46
N SER A 57 5.66 7.97 12.73
CA SER A 57 4.99 6.77 13.22
C SER A 57 3.48 6.78 12.99
N ASP A 58 2.97 7.80 12.30
CA ASP A 58 1.53 7.95 12.08
C ASP A 58 1.00 7.08 10.96
N TYR A 59 1.85 6.34 10.29
CA TYR A 59 1.44 5.53 9.13
C TYR A 59 1.82 4.07 9.30
N LEU A 60 1.01 3.22 8.66
CA LEU A 60 1.38 1.84 8.37
C LEU A 60 1.84 1.80 6.92
N VAL A 61 2.92 1.10 6.64
CA VAL A 61 3.44 0.94 5.29
C VAL A 61 3.35 -0.51 4.88
N GLY A 62 2.89 -0.76 3.68
CA GLY A 62 2.76 -2.12 3.18
C GLY A 62 2.44 -2.14 1.70
N ALA A 63 1.96 -3.30 1.25
CA ALA A 63 1.65 -3.54 -0.15
C ALA A 63 0.14 -3.72 -0.33
N LEU A 64 -0.38 -3.14 -1.41
CA LEU A 64 -1.75 -3.38 -1.85
C LEU A 64 -1.66 -4.08 -3.20
N ILE A 65 -2.11 -5.32 -3.25
CA ILE A 65 -2.13 -6.09 -4.49
C ILE A 65 -3.55 -6.11 -5.04
N SER A 66 -3.64 -6.11 -6.37
CA SER A 66 -4.92 -6.22 -7.06
C SER A 66 -4.71 -7.07 -8.31
N PRO A 67 -5.77 -7.38 -9.05
CA PRO A 67 -5.60 -8.11 -10.32
C PRO A 67 -4.77 -7.38 -11.36
N VAL A 68 -4.50 -6.09 -11.21
CA VAL A 68 -3.80 -5.30 -12.23
C VAL A 68 -2.54 -4.62 -11.71
N SER A 69 -2.32 -4.57 -10.39
CA SER A 69 -1.20 -3.76 -9.89
C SER A 69 -0.72 -4.22 -8.53
N LEU A 70 0.50 -3.84 -8.22
CA LEU A 70 1.07 -3.97 -6.89
C LEU A 70 1.63 -2.61 -6.50
N SER A 71 1.15 -2.06 -5.41
CA SER A 71 1.46 -0.70 -4.97
C SER A 71 1.98 -0.67 -3.56
N LEU A 72 2.84 0.30 -3.26
CA LEU A 72 3.14 0.67 -1.89
C LEU A 72 2.01 1.54 -1.37
N VAL A 73 1.65 1.35 -0.12
CA VAL A 73 0.61 2.16 0.52
C VAL A 73 1.09 2.64 1.88
N LEU A 74 0.84 3.92 2.16
CA LEU A 74 0.93 4.48 3.49
C LEU A 74 -0.49 4.74 3.97
N PHE A 75 -0.85 4.15 5.11
CA PHE A 75 -2.20 4.23 5.65
C PHE A 75 -2.13 4.73 7.08
N PRO A 76 -2.94 5.73 7.47
CA PRO A 76 -2.83 6.29 8.81
C PRO A 76 -3.11 5.26 9.89
N VAL A 77 -2.29 5.26 10.96
CA VAL A 77 -2.48 4.31 12.06
C VAL A 77 -3.74 4.60 12.83
N VAL A 78 -4.21 5.85 12.82
CA VAL A 78 -5.43 6.28 13.49
C VAL A 78 -6.29 7.02 12.48
N ALA A 79 -7.58 6.76 12.47
CA ALA A 79 -8.49 7.48 11.60
C ALA A 79 -8.39 8.98 11.88
N SER A 80 -8.29 9.77 10.83
CA SER A 80 -8.07 11.21 10.95
C SER A 80 -8.94 11.93 9.92
N ASP A 81 -9.50 13.06 10.35
CA ASP A 81 -10.27 13.91 9.46
C ASP A 81 -9.36 14.79 8.59
N ALA A 82 -8.07 14.82 8.90
CA ALA A 82 -7.11 15.66 8.17
C ALA A 82 -6.59 14.92 6.95
N SER A 83 -7.49 14.59 6.02
CA SER A 83 -7.11 13.89 4.81
C SER A 83 -6.42 14.84 3.83
N PRO A 84 -5.45 14.34 3.05
CA PRO A 84 -4.88 15.13 1.97
C PRO A 84 -5.92 15.34 0.85
N VAL A 85 -5.64 16.28 -0.03
CA VAL A 85 -6.46 16.49 -1.21
C VAL A 85 -6.22 15.33 -2.17
N GLU A 86 -7.30 14.78 -2.72
CA GLU A 86 -7.14 13.67 -3.67
C GLU A 86 -6.28 14.11 -4.83
N GLY A 87 -5.31 13.26 -5.19
CA GLY A 87 -4.37 13.57 -6.26
C GLY A 87 -3.15 14.35 -5.80
N GLU A 88 -3.10 14.77 -4.54
CA GLU A 88 -1.93 15.45 -4.01
C GLU A 88 -0.72 14.52 -4.12
N ARG A 89 0.43 15.09 -4.48
CA ARG A 89 1.66 14.33 -4.64
C ARG A 89 2.64 14.70 -3.54
N ARG A 90 3.27 13.69 -2.97
CA ARG A 90 4.27 13.90 -1.93
C ARG A 90 5.30 12.78 -1.99
N ALA A 91 6.56 13.13 -1.80
CA ALA A 91 7.62 12.14 -1.67
C ALA A 91 7.78 11.76 -0.21
N PHE A 92 7.90 10.45 0.04
CA PHE A 92 8.19 9.94 1.37
C PHE A 92 9.52 9.19 1.33
N VAL A 93 10.30 9.34 2.38
CA VAL A 93 11.59 8.66 2.49
C VAL A 93 11.39 7.37 3.25
N LEU A 94 11.67 6.26 2.59
CA LEU A 94 11.66 4.93 3.18
C LEU A 94 13.12 4.44 3.27
N PRO A 95 13.38 3.36 3.99
CA PRO A 95 14.79 2.95 4.18
C PRO A 95 15.58 2.78 2.88
N SER A 96 14.97 2.33 1.81
CA SER A 96 15.69 2.13 0.54
C SER A 96 15.75 3.37 -0.33
N GLY A 97 15.05 4.45 0.02
CA GLY A 97 15.10 5.66 -0.78
C GLY A 97 13.82 6.46 -0.73
N ARG A 98 13.72 7.41 -1.64
CA ARG A 98 12.59 8.32 -1.73
C ARG A 98 11.60 7.82 -2.76
N TYR A 99 10.32 7.79 -2.41
CA TYR A 99 9.27 7.30 -3.28
C TYR A 99 8.18 8.35 -3.47
N PRO A 100 7.68 8.52 -4.70
CA PRO A 100 6.59 9.46 -4.96
C PRO A 100 5.25 8.78 -4.67
N PHE A 101 4.45 9.41 -3.82
CA PHE A 101 3.11 8.91 -3.48
C PHE A 101 2.06 9.89 -3.94
N VAL A 102 0.89 9.36 -4.25
CA VAL A 102 -0.29 10.13 -4.63
C VAL A 102 -1.39 9.83 -3.62
N ALA A 103 -2.03 10.88 -3.12
CA ALA A 103 -3.14 10.72 -2.18
C ALA A 103 -4.37 10.21 -2.90
N GLU A 104 -5.05 9.26 -2.29
CA GLU A 104 -6.29 8.72 -2.82
C GLU A 104 -7.32 8.67 -1.70
N THR A 105 -8.52 9.20 -1.98
CA THR A 105 -9.62 9.17 -1.03
C THR A 105 -10.60 8.10 -1.46
N LEU A 106 -10.94 7.23 -0.51
CA LEU A 106 -11.90 6.16 -0.72
C LEU A 106 -13.23 6.55 -0.07
N ASP A 107 -14.17 5.61 -0.04
CA ASP A 107 -15.46 5.85 0.58
C ASP A 107 -15.34 5.99 2.10
N ASP A 108 -16.31 6.63 2.73
CA ASP A 108 -16.44 6.73 4.19
C ASP A 108 -15.28 7.45 4.86
N GLY A 109 -14.63 8.38 4.15
CA GLY A 109 -13.54 9.15 4.73
C GLY A 109 -12.23 8.39 4.84
N ILE A 110 -12.15 7.20 4.28
CA ILE A 110 -10.91 6.43 4.25
C ILE A 110 -9.99 7.03 3.17
N TRP A 111 -8.73 7.24 3.51
CA TRP A 111 -7.77 7.78 2.57
C TRP A 111 -6.41 7.12 2.77
N LEU A 112 -5.59 7.18 1.73
CA LEU A 112 -4.26 6.59 1.77
C LEU A 112 -3.33 7.33 0.80
N TRP A 113 -2.03 7.05 0.92
CA TRP A 113 -1.03 7.43 -0.07
C TRP A 113 -0.61 6.17 -0.83
N ARG A 114 -0.52 6.26 -2.14
CA ARG A 114 -0.22 5.10 -2.98
C ARG A 114 0.89 5.41 -3.97
N CYS A 115 1.80 4.44 -4.12
CA CYS A 115 2.87 4.50 -5.12
C CYS A 115 2.87 3.19 -5.88
N ASP A 116 2.51 3.22 -7.16
CA ASP A 116 2.45 2.00 -7.97
C ASP A 116 3.85 1.51 -8.26
N LEU A 117 4.10 0.24 -7.99
CA LEU A 117 5.39 -0.40 -8.27
C LEU A 117 5.33 -1.27 -9.52
N LEU A 118 4.26 -2.04 -9.67
CA LEU A 118 4.06 -2.92 -10.83
C LEU A 118 2.65 -2.73 -11.35
N ASP A 119 2.52 -2.64 -12.65
CA ASP A 119 1.23 -2.49 -13.31
C ASP A 119 0.90 -3.66 -14.24
N ASP A 120 1.65 -4.75 -14.15
CA ASP A 120 1.40 -5.96 -14.92
C ASP A 120 1.75 -7.16 -14.05
N LEU A 121 0.72 -7.92 -13.68
CA LEU A 121 0.87 -9.10 -12.83
C LEU A 121 0.42 -10.37 -13.57
N THR A 122 0.43 -10.35 -14.90
CA THR A 122 -0.07 -11.47 -15.69
C THR A 122 0.78 -12.73 -15.55
N ASP A 123 2.02 -12.59 -15.11
CA ASP A 123 2.93 -13.74 -14.93
C ASP A 123 2.64 -14.54 -13.67
N LEU A 124 1.84 -14.01 -12.75
CA LEU A 124 1.54 -14.70 -11.49
C LEU A 124 0.43 -15.70 -11.72
N GLU A 125 0.64 -16.93 -11.26
CA GLU A 125 -0.33 -18.00 -11.46
C GLU A 125 -1.22 -18.25 -10.24
N THR A 126 -0.78 -17.82 -9.05
CA THR A 126 -1.53 -18.05 -7.83
C THR A 126 -1.46 -16.83 -6.91
N ARG A 127 -2.39 -16.77 -5.96
CA ARG A 127 -2.35 -15.74 -4.91
C ARG A 127 -1.08 -15.85 -4.08
N GLU A 128 -0.59 -17.07 -3.86
CA GLU A 128 0.62 -17.29 -3.08
C GLU A 128 1.83 -16.67 -3.75
N GLU A 129 1.92 -16.76 -5.07
CA GLU A 129 2.98 -16.08 -5.82
C GLU A 129 2.88 -14.58 -5.66
N GLY A 130 1.66 -14.04 -5.68
CA GLY A 130 1.46 -12.62 -5.44
C GLY A 130 1.91 -12.20 -4.06
N SER A 131 1.59 -12.98 -3.04
CA SER A 131 2.02 -12.70 -1.67
C SER A 131 3.53 -12.74 -1.53
N ARG A 132 4.18 -13.70 -2.17
CA ARG A 132 5.65 -13.78 -2.14
C ARG A 132 6.29 -12.60 -2.84
N LEU A 133 5.71 -12.17 -3.96
CA LEU A 133 6.22 -11.00 -4.67
C LEU A 133 6.09 -9.75 -3.80
N ALA A 134 4.93 -9.58 -3.16
CA ALA A 134 4.72 -8.46 -2.24
C ALA A 134 5.74 -8.48 -1.11
N GLN A 135 6.00 -9.65 -0.52
CA GLN A 135 6.96 -9.79 0.55
C GLN A 135 8.36 -9.40 0.10
N ARG A 136 8.77 -9.86 -1.08
CA ARG A 136 10.10 -9.54 -1.61
C ARG A 136 10.25 -8.05 -1.89
N LEU A 137 9.21 -7.43 -2.44
CA LEU A 137 9.26 -6.01 -2.72
C LEU A 137 9.30 -5.20 -1.43
N MET A 138 8.50 -5.59 -0.43
CA MET A 138 8.53 -4.90 0.85
C MET A 138 9.86 -5.07 1.55
N ASP A 139 10.46 -6.25 1.50
CA ASP A 139 11.78 -6.48 2.07
C ASP A 139 12.81 -5.54 1.42
N ARG A 140 12.74 -5.39 0.10
CA ARG A 140 13.66 -4.51 -0.61
C ARG A 140 13.42 -3.04 -0.27
N VAL A 141 12.16 -2.62 -0.24
CA VAL A 141 11.80 -1.24 0.04
C VAL A 141 12.23 -0.84 1.45
N MET A 142 12.09 -1.75 2.41
CA MET A 142 12.36 -1.46 3.81
C MET A 142 13.81 -1.75 4.22
N GLN A 143 14.65 -2.15 3.29
CA GLN A 143 16.08 -2.31 3.56
C GLN A 143 16.81 -1.02 3.21
N PRO A 144 17.72 -0.54 4.08
CA PRO A 144 18.53 0.61 3.72
C PRO A 144 19.30 0.31 2.43
N ASP A 145 19.36 1.31 1.57
CA ASP A 145 20.14 1.19 0.36
C ASP A 145 21.62 1.29 0.75
N ASP A 146 22.24 0.15 0.80
CA ASP A 146 23.61 0.01 1.21
C ASP A 146 24.54 0.09 0.01
N ALA A 147 24.23 0.94 -0.89
CA ALA A 147 24.92 1.05 -2.17
C ALA A 147 26.38 1.46 -2.04
N SER A 148 26.89 1.30 -0.89
CA SER A 148 28.30 1.52 -0.66
C SER A 148 29.12 0.37 -1.20
#